data_f6ca4df1f055f5e1c5d99cc3007f3d7a
#
_entry.id   f6ca4df1f055f5e1c5d99cc3007f3d7a
#
_cell.length_a   1.000
_cell.length_b   1.000
_cell.length_c   1.000
_cell.angle_alpha   90.00
_cell.angle_beta   90.00
_cell.angle_gamma   90.00
#
_symmetry.space_group_name_H-M   'P 1'
#
loop_
_entity.id
_entity.type
_entity.pdbx_description
1 polymer ?
#
loop_
_entity_poly.entity_id
_entity_poly.type
_entity_poly.pdbx_seq_one_letter_code
_entity_poly.pdbx_strand_id
1 'polypeptide(L)'
;MNYITLNNGEKMPQLGFGVYQIPNEETEEAVYQAIVAEYRLIDTAISYGNEAEVGAGVARAIAEGLVSREDLFITTKLFVNNVFNQETAATAIDESMTKLGLTYIDLVLLHQPYGDTYGAWRALATAQANGRVKSIGISNFDAAQMIEFTRMNDVKITPQINQIEINPWNQRKSDLAWHEKYHVQAEAWAPFAEGRHDLFTNPVLSEIAEKHQKSVGQVVLRWLMQRGVVALAKSTKPERMRENLNIFDFELADTEMDKIAELDMKESAFFDHHDPKIVEWFLDRIETK
;
A
#
# COMPACT_ATOMS: atom_id res chain seq x y z
N MET A 1 17.00 -2.09 5.14
CA MET A 1 15.54 -2.30 5.01
C MET A 1 15.03 -3.09 6.19
N ASN A 2 13.97 -2.64 6.87
CA ASN A 2 13.30 -3.40 7.92
C ASN A 2 12.15 -4.23 7.32
N TYR A 3 11.87 -5.37 7.95
CA TYR A 3 10.79 -6.27 7.57
C TYR A 3 9.82 -6.46 8.74
N ILE A 4 8.55 -6.61 8.41
CA ILE A 4 7.52 -7.07 9.33
C ILE A 4 7.10 -8.49 8.97
N THR A 5 6.51 -9.20 9.93
CA THR A 5 5.94 -10.53 9.68
C THR A 5 4.42 -10.42 9.71
N LEU A 6 3.79 -10.79 8.59
CA LEU A 6 2.34 -10.82 8.45
C LEU A 6 1.73 -11.98 9.25
N ASN A 7 0.41 -11.95 9.47
CA ASN A 7 -0.30 -12.98 10.26
C ASN A 7 -0.28 -14.38 9.63
N ASN A 8 0.11 -14.50 8.36
CA ASN A 8 0.33 -15.78 7.67
C ASN A 8 1.80 -16.24 7.68
N GLY A 9 2.71 -15.48 8.29
CA GLY A 9 4.14 -15.78 8.40
C GLY A 9 5.02 -15.19 7.28
N GLU A 10 4.44 -14.62 6.22
CA GLU A 10 5.21 -13.96 5.16
C GLU A 10 5.91 -12.71 5.68
N LYS A 11 7.11 -12.44 5.14
CA LYS A 11 7.89 -11.24 5.48
C LYS A 11 7.69 -10.16 4.44
N MET A 12 7.31 -8.97 4.88
CA MET A 12 7.06 -7.81 4.03
C MET A 12 8.01 -6.66 4.39
N PRO A 13 8.65 -6.00 3.40
CA PRO A 13 9.42 -4.78 3.65
C PRO A 13 8.52 -3.69 4.26
N GLN A 14 9.03 -2.95 5.25
CA GLN A 14 8.25 -1.93 5.93
C GLN A 14 8.14 -0.62 5.14
N LEU A 15 8.97 -0.44 4.10
CA LEU A 15 8.90 0.69 3.17
C LEU A 15 8.82 0.17 1.74
N GLY A 16 7.82 0.64 0.99
CA GLY A 16 7.58 0.27 -0.40
C GLY A 16 7.58 1.47 -1.35
N PHE A 17 7.67 1.13 -2.63
CA PHE A 17 7.58 2.05 -3.75
C PHE A 17 6.22 1.91 -4.43
N GLY A 18 5.41 2.97 -4.40
CA GLY A 18 4.11 3.04 -5.08
C GLY A 18 4.25 3.65 -6.47
N VAL A 19 3.47 3.14 -7.44
CA VAL A 19 3.50 3.63 -8.83
C VAL A 19 2.24 4.38 -9.26
N TYR A 20 1.33 4.69 -8.36
CA TYR A 20 0.13 5.46 -8.68
C TYR A 20 0.47 6.81 -9.30
N GLN A 21 -0.21 7.19 -10.40
CA GLN A 21 0.02 8.43 -11.17
C GLN A 21 1.45 8.55 -11.78
N ILE A 22 2.19 7.47 -11.94
CA ILE A 22 3.36 7.47 -12.82
C ILE A 22 2.86 7.15 -14.23
N PRO A 23 3.16 7.98 -15.25
CA PRO A 23 2.81 7.68 -16.63
C PRO A 23 3.39 6.32 -17.07
N ASN A 24 2.65 5.59 -17.94
CA ASN A 24 3.09 4.25 -18.35
C ASN A 24 4.49 4.28 -18.96
N GLU A 25 4.78 5.28 -19.78
CA GLU A 25 6.09 5.48 -20.44
C GLU A 25 7.25 5.71 -19.46
N GLU A 26 6.97 6.11 -18.22
CA GLU A 26 7.98 6.32 -17.17
C GLU A 26 8.02 5.16 -16.15
N THR A 27 6.98 4.31 -16.11
CA THR A 27 6.78 3.35 -15.01
C THR A 27 7.85 2.26 -14.98
N GLU A 28 8.23 1.69 -16.14
CA GLU A 28 9.31 0.70 -16.22
C GLU A 28 10.62 1.22 -15.62
N GLU A 29 11.06 2.41 -16.08
CA GLU A 29 12.28 3.02 -15.57
C GLU A 29 12.18 3.38 -14.08
N ALA A 30 11.03 3.91 -13.65
CA ALA A 30 10.83 4.26 -12.24
C ALA A 30 10.92 3.03 -11.31
N VAL A 31 10.32 1.90 -11.70
CA VAL A 31 10.39 0.63 -10.97
C VAL A 31 11.82 0.09 -10.96
N TYR A 32 12.49 0.09 -12.10
CA TYR A 32 13.89 -0.34 -12.19
C TYR A 32 14.78 0.51 -11.28
N GLN A 33 14.66 1.84 -11.31
CA GLN A 33 15.44 2.75 -10.45
C GLN A 33 15.10 2.59 -8.95
N ALA A 34 13.85 2.28 -8.62
CA ALA A 34 13.48 1.96 -7.24
C ALA A 34 14.19 0.68 -6.75
N ILE A 35 14.27 -0.36 -7.59
CA ILE A 35 15.00 -1.59 -7.26
C ILE A 35 16.51 -1.33 -7.13
N VAL A 36 17.10 -0.53 -8.03
CA VAL A 36 18.50 -0.06 -7.93
C VAL A 36 18.75 0.72 -6.64
N ALA A 37 17.77 1.52 -6.20
CA ALA A 37 17.83 2.25 -4.94
C ALA A 37 17.56 1.37 -3.70
N GLU A 38 17.42 0.04 -3.87
CA GLU A 38 17.19 -0.98 -2.83
C GLU A 38 15.75 -1.07 -2.30
N TYR A 39 14.73 -0.54 -2.98
CA TYR A 39 13.35 -0.94 -2.70
C TYR A 39 13.14 -2.41 -3.02
N ARG A 40 12.37 -3.09 -2.17
CA ARG A 40 12.04 -4.52 -2.33
C ARG A 40 10.52 -4.76 -2.30
N LEU A 41 9.73 -3.78 -1.96
CA LEU A 41 8.27 -3.76 -2.05
C LEU A 41 7.86 -2.78 -3.16
N ILE A 42 7.13 -3.29 -4.18
CA ILE A 42 6.57 -2.51 -5.29
C ILE A 42 5.04 -2.66 -5.26
N ASP A 43 4.34 -1.53 -5.20
CA ASP A 43 2.88 -1.49 -5.11
C ASP A 43 2.26 -0.88 -6.37
N THR A 44 1.44 -1.66 -7.05
CA THR A 44 0.61 -1.25 -8.18
C THR A 44 -0.86 -1.61 -7.96
N ALA A 45 -1.71 -1.44 -8.97
CA ALA A 45 -3.11 -1.88 -9.00
C ALA A 45 -3.60 -2.01 -10.45
N ILE A 46 -4.62 -2.84 -10.67
CA ILE A 46 -5.29 -2.96 -11.98
C ILE A 46 -5.76 -1.58 -12.48
N SER A 47 -6.35 -0.78 -11.58
CA SER A 47 -6.89 0.55 -11.93
C SER A 47 -5.82 1.59 -12.30
N TYR A 48 -4.53 1.34 -12.02
CA TYR A 48 -3.47 2.25 -12.43
C TYR A 48 -3.10 2.09 -13.90
N GLY A 49 -3.41 0.93 -14.50
CA GLY A 49 -3.20 0.65 -15.92
C GLY A 49 -1.73 0.44 -16.30
N ASN A 50 -0.84 0.26 -15.32
CA ASN A 50 0.62 0.18 -15.53
C ASN A 50 1.25 -1.13 -15.04
N GLU A 51 0.47 -2.19 -14.86
CA GLU A 51 0.97 -3.49 -14.38
C GLU A 51 2.02 -4.10 -15.33
N ALA A 52 1.85 -3.92 -16.65
CA ALA A 52 2.79 -4.44 -17.64
C ALA A 52 4.17 -3.76 -17.54
N GLU A 53 4.19 -2.46 -17.35
CA GLU A 53 5.40 -1.67 -17.20
C GLU A 53 6.09 -1.95 -15.85
N VAL A 54 5.31 -2.19 -14.79
CA VAL A 54 5.85 -2.69 -13.50
C VAL A 54 6.53 -4.03 -13.71
N GLY A 55 5.87 -4.97 -14.40
CA GLY A 55 6.44 -6.27 -14.74
C GLY A 55 7.73 -6.15 -15.55
N ALA A 56 7.77 -5.25 -16.54
CA ALA A 56 8.95 -5.00 -17.35
C ALA A 56 10.14 -4.48 -16.50
N GLY A 57 9.90 -3.51 -15.62
CA GLY A 57 10.94 -2.99 -14.72
C GLY A 57 11.49 -4.05 -13.76
N VAL A 58 10.62 -4.90 -13.21
CA VAL A 58 10.99 -6.05 -12.37
C VAL A 58 11.82 -7.06 -13.18
N ALA A 59 11.35 -7.45 -14.37
CA ALA A 59 12.03 -8.41 -15.22
C ALA A 59 13.42 -7.92 -15.64
N ARG A 60 13.55 -6.64 -15.96
CA ARG A 60 14.83 -6.00 -16.28
C ARG A 60 15.80 -6.08 -15.11
N ALA A 61 15.38 -5.73 -13.90
CA ALA A 61 16.23 -5.78 -12.71
C ALA A 61 16.72 -7.21 -12.40
N ILE A 62 15.85 -8.21 -12.59
CA ILE A 62 16.20 -9.63 -12.43
C ILE A 62 17.18 -10.06 -13.52
N ALA A 63 16.93 -9.72 -14.78
CA ALA A 63 17.80 -10.09 -15.91
C ALA A 63 19.21 -9.50 -15.81
N GLU A 64 19.34 -8.31 -15.22
CA GLU A 64 20.64 -7.67 -14.94
C GLU A 64 21.31 -8.19 -13.65
N GLY A 65 20.68 -9.11 -12.92
CA GLY A 65 21.24 -9.72 -11.72
C GLY A 65 21.26 -8.82 -10.50
N LEU A 66 20.45 -7.75 -10.47
CA LEU A 66 20.36 -6.84 -9.31
C LEU A 66 19.63 -7.49 -8.13
N VAL A 67 18.63 -8.32 -8.42
CA VAL A 67 17.80 -9.03 -7.46
C VAL A 67 17.33 -10.35 -8.06
N SER A 68 16.92 -11.31 -7.20
CA SER A 68 16.11 -12.45 -7.59
C SER A 68 14.62 -12.14 -7.41
N ARG A 69 13.72 -12.96 -7.97
CA ARG A 69 12.26 -12.77 -7.78
C ARG A 69 11.87 -12.87 -6.30
N GLU A 70 12.52 -13.73 -5.55
CA GLU A 70 12.29 -14.00 -4.14
C GLU A 70 12.70 -12.84 -3.23
N ASP A 71 13.58 -11.95 -3.70
CA ASP A 71 13.95 -10.73 -2.98
C ASP A 71 12.88 -9.65 -3.03
N LEU A 72 11.93 -9.77 -3.97
CA LEU A 72 10.92 -8.76 -4.23
C LEU A 72 9.56 -9.16 -3.64
N PHE A 73 8.85 -8.16 -3.13
CA PHE A 73 7.47 -8.24 -2.68
C PHE A 73 6.60 -7.36 -3.60
N ILE A 74 5.78 -7.98 -4.44
CA ILE A 74 4.96 -7.28 -5.44
C ILE A 74 3.50 -7.30 -5.01
N THR A 75 2.89 -6.11 -4.94
CA THR A 75 1.48 -5.92 -4.60
C THR A 75 0.71 -5.43 -5.81
N THR A 76 -0.46 -6.01 -6.05
CA THR A 76 -1.50 -5.43 -6.93
C THR A 76 -2.87 -5.47 -6.25
N LYS A 77 -3.90 -4.86 -6.88
CA LYS A 77 -5.21 -4.68 -6.26
C LYS A 77 -6.33 -4.89 -7.27
N LEU A 78 -7.36 -5.63 -6.85
CA LEU A 78 -8.61 -5.78 -7.60
C LEU A 78 -9.47 -4.55 -7.43
N PHE A 79 -9.81 -3.86 -8.52
CA PHE A 79 -10.67 -2.69 -8.47
C PHE A 79 -12.16 -3.07 -8.49
N VAL A 80 -13.06 -2.15 -8.21
CA VAL A 80 -14.51 -2.41 -8.09
C VAL A 80 -15.11 -3.14 -9.29
N ASN A 81 -14.66 -2.85 -10.50
CA ASN A 81 -15.10 -3.53 -11.72
C ASN A 81 -14.58 -4.98 -11.86
N ASN A 82 -13.69 -5.41 -11.00
CA ASN A 82 -13.19 -6.79 -10.92
C ASN A 82 -13.82 -7.56 -9.74
N VAL A 83 -14.60 -6.88 -8.90
CA VAL A 83 -15.20 -7.40 -7.66
C VAL A 83 -16.72 -7.57 -7.84
N PHE A 84 -17.11 -8.16 -8.97
CA PHE A 84 -18.52 -8.44 -9.31
C PHE A 84 -19.03 -9.75 -8.73
N ASN A 85 -18.16 -10.75 -8.77
CA ASN A 85 -18.37 -12.08 -8.22
C ASN A 85 -17.02 -12.82 -8.16
N GLN A 86 -17.05 -14.06 -7.67
CA GLN A 86 -15.85 -14.88 -7.53
C GLN A 86 -15.14 -15.14 -8.88
N GLU A 87 -15.88 -15.34 -9.96
CA GLU A 87 -15.32 -15.68 -11.29
C GLU A 87 -14.59 -14.46 -11.90
N THR A 88 -15.21 -13.29 -11.86
CA THR A 88 -14.57 -12.05 -12.36
C THR A 88 -13.29 -11.70 -11.58
N ALA A 89 -13.29 -11.92 -10.26
CA ALA A 89 -12.10 -11.71 -9.44
C ALA A 89 -11.00 -12.73 -9.78
N ALA A 90 -11.34 -14.00 -10.00
CA ALA A 90 -10.37 -15.02 -10.40
C ALA A 90 -9.74 -14.69 -11.77
N THR A 91 -10.55 -14.28 -12.74
CA THR A 91 -10.07 -13.86 -14.06
C THR A 91 -9.12 -12.65 -13.95
N ALA A 92 -9.47 -11.66 -13.12
CA ALA A 92 -8.64 -10.47 -12.93
C ALA A 92 -7.28 -10.79 -12.29
N ILE A 93 -7.22 -11.78 -11.38
CA ILE A 93 -5.95 -12.27 -10.82
C ILE A 93 -5.07 -12.86 -11.94
N ASP A 94 -5.66 -13.66 -12.84
CA ASP A 94 -4.94 -14.27 -13.96
C ASP A 94 -4.40 -13.23 -14.95
N GLU A 95 -5.21 -12.23 -15.24
CA GLU A 95 -4.80 -11.10 -16.08
C GLU A 95 -3.66 -10.29 -15.45
N SER A 96 -3.73 -10.00 -14.14
CA SER A 96 -2.67 -9.30 -13.42
C SER A 96 -1.35 -10.09 -13.44
N MET A 97 -1.40 -11.39 -13.19
CA MET A 97 -0.22 -12.27 -13.27
C MET A 97 0.40 -12.23 -14.67
N THR A 98 -0.44 -12.25 -15.71
CA THR A 98 0.01 -12.18 -17.11
C THR A 98 0.66 -10.84 -17.42
N LYS A 99 0.03 -9.71 -17.04
CA LYS A 99 0.57 -8.37 -17.26
C LYS A 99 1.88 -8.14 -16.51
N LEU A 100 1.94 -8.55 -15.25
CA LEU A 100 3.15 -8.47 -14.42
C LEU A 100 4.25 -9.44 -14.88
N GLY A 101 3.92 -10.46 -15.70
CA GLY A 101 4.86 -11.50 -16.12
C GLY A 101 5.34 -12.39 -14.97
N LEU A 102 4.51 -12.59 -13.95
CA LEU A 102 4.86 -13.29 -12.72
C LEU A 102 4.19 -14.65 -12.61
N THR A 103 4.89 -15.61 -12.01
CA THR A 103 4.34 -16.95 -11.69
C THR A 103 3.57 -16.96 -10.37
N TYR A 104 3.84 -15.99 -9.49
CA TYR A 104 3.09 -15.72 -8.27
C TYR A 104 3.14 -14.22 -7.94
N ILE A 105 2.14 -13.73 -7.20
CA ILE A 105 2.09 -12.36 -6.66
C ILE A 105 2.23 -12.46 -5.13
N ASP A 106 2.99 -11.55 -4.50
CA ASP A 106 3.20 -11.61 -3.06
C ASP A 106 1.99 -11.14 -2.27
N LEU A 107 1.27 -10.12 -2.77
CA LEU A 107 0.06 -9.60 -2.12
C LEU A 107 -0.96 -9.13 -3.16
N VAL A 108 -2.22 -9.57 -3.00
CA VAL A 108 -3.35 -9.03 -3.75
C VAL A 108 -4.38 -8.46 -2.78
N LEU A 109 -4.79 -7.22 -3.01
CA LEU A 109 -5.77 -6.51 -2.18
C LEU A 109 -7.12 -6.37 -2.88
N LEU A 110 -8.21 -6.40 -2.12
CA LEU A 110 -9.45 -5.75 -2.52
C LEU A 110 -9.24 -4.24 -2.39
N HIS A 111 -9.29 -3.51 -3.52
CA HIS A 111 -8.86 -2.10 -3.56
C HIS A 111 -9.84 -1.16 -2.85
N GLN A 112 -11.13 -1.51 -2.84
CA GLN A 112 -12.21 -0.72 -2.24
C GLN A 112 -13.19 -1.63 -1.50
N PRO A 113 -13.89 -1.12 -0.46
CA PRO A 113 -14.87 -1.89 0.31
C PRO A 113 -16.23 -2.02 -0.40
N TYR A 114 -16.25 -2.11 -1.73
CA TYR A 114 -17.47 -2.12 -2.54
C TYR A 114 -17.54 -3.30 -3.49
N GLY A 115 -18.76 -3.69 -3.89
CA GLY A 115 -19.03 -4.83 -4.76
C GLY A 115 -19.20 -6.14 -3.98
N ASP A 116 -19.07 -7.27 -4.66
CA ASP A 116 -19.09 -8.60 -4.02
C ASP A 116 -17.72 -8.93 -3.40
N THR A 117 -17.37 -8.21 -2.32
CA THR A 117 -16.10 -8.39 -1.62
C THR A 117 -15.91 -9.82 -1.08
N TYR A 118 -17.00 -10.49 -0.68
CA TYR A 118 -16.93 -11.88 -0.20
C TYR A 118 -16.69 -12.88 -1.34
N GLY A 119 -17.32 -12.67 -2.52
CA GLY A 119 -17.03 -13.47 -3.71
C GLY A 119 -15.59 -13.32 -4.17
N ALA A 120 -15.10 -12.09 -4.25
CA ALA A 120 -13.71 -11.80 -4.59
C ALA A 120 -12.75 -12.37 -3.54
N TRP A 121 -13.10 -12.34 -2.26
CA TRP A 121 -12.29 -12.94 -1.20
C TRP A 121 -12.15 -14.45 -1.34
N ARG A 122 -13.20 -15.17 -1.77
CA ARG A 122 -13.13 -16.60 -2.10
C ARG A 122 -12.17 -16.86 -3.26
N ALA A 123 -12.16 -16.00 -4.29
CA ALA A 123 -11.19 -16.11 -5.39
C ALA A 123 -9.75 -15.91 -4.90
N LEU A 124 -9.51 -14.89 -4.09
CA LEU A 124 -8.20 -14.63 -3.49
C LEU A 124 -7.74 -15.79 -2.61
N ALA A 125 -8.62 -16.32 -1.75
CA ALA A 125 -8.33 -17.46 -0.90
C ALA A 125 -7.99 -18.73 -1.73
N THR A 126 -8.68 -18.93 -2.84
CA THR A 126 -8.38 -20.04 -3.77
C THR A 126 -7.01 -19.85 -4.43
N ALA A 127 -6.70 -18.63 -4.86
CA ALA A 127 -5.39 -18.30 -5.44
C ALA A 127 -4.25 -18.47 -4.43
N GLN A 128 -4.49 -18.10 -3.15
CA GLN A 128 -3.54 -18.29 -2.06
C GLN A 128 -3.32 -19.79 -1.78
N ALA A 129 -4.38 -20.58 -1.67
CA ALA A 129 -4.28 -22.02 -1.44
C ALA A 129 -3.51 -22.75 -2.56
N ASN A 130 -3.58 -22.25 -3.80
CA ASN A 130 -2.88 -22.80 -4.96
C ASN A 130 -1.46 -22.22 -5.13
N GLY A 131 -0.97 -21.38 -4.21
CA GLY A 131 0.37 -20.78 -4.25
C GLY A 131 0.57 -19.70 -5.32
N ARG A 132 -0.50 -19.23 -5.97
CA ARG A 132 -0.45 -18.17 -6.98
C ARG A 132 -0.39 -16.78 -6.36
N VAL A 133 -0.91 -16.63 -5.15
CA VAL A 133 -0.84 -15.42 -4.33
C VAL A 133 -0.34 -15.85 -2.96
N LYS A 134 0.67 -15.17 -2.41
CA LYS A 134 1.22 -15.52 -1.10
C LYS A 134 0.42 -14.92 0.05
N SER A 135 -0.01 -13.68 -0.09
CA SER A 135 -0.80 -12.95 0.92
C SER A 135 -2.00 -12.28 0.27
N ILE A 136 -3.10 -12.19 1.02
CA ILE A 136 -4.33 -11.54 0.57
C ILE A 136 -4.75 -10.49 1.59
N GLY A 137 -5.29 -9.37 1.11
CA GLY A 137 -5.65 -8.27 1.99
C GLY A 137 -6.79 -7.41 1.44
N ILE A 138 -7.06 -6.36 2.17
CA ILE A 138 -8.10 -5.38 1.89
C ILE A 138 -7.48 -3.98 1.81
N SER A 139 -8.21 -3.04 1.25
CA SER A 139 -7.80 -1.65 1.20
C SER A 139 -9.01 -0.73 1.37
N ASN A 140 -8.82 0.37 2.10
CA ASN A 140 -9.84 1.38 2.37
C ASN A 140 -11.03 0.89 3.22
N PHE A 141 -10.91 -0.22 3.91
CA PHE A 141 -11.88 -0.64 4.92
C PHE A 141 -11.62 0.14 6.21
N ASP A 142 -12.64 0.77 6.78
CA ASP A 142 -12.54 1.30 8.12
C ASP A 142 -12.51 0.17 9.18
N ALA A 143 -12.34 0.52 10.45
CA ALA A 143 -12.27 -0.48 11.50
C ALA A 143 -13.54 -1.33 11.61
N ALA A 144 -14.73 -0.74 11.44
CA ALA A 144 -16.00 -1.47 11.53
C ALA A 144 -16.16 -2.45 10.37
N GLN A 145 -15.89 -2.01 9.15
CA GLN A 145 -15.91 -2.83 7.93
C GLN A 145 -14.86 -3.96 8.01
N MET A 146 -13.63 -3.65 8.44
CA MET A 146 -12.57 -4.64 8.62
C MET A 146 -12.96 -5.72 9.64
N ILE A 147 -13.55 -5.34 10.78
CA ILE A 147 -14.01 -6.29 11.82
C ILE A 147 -15.12 -7.18 11.27
N GLU A 148 -16.13 -6.58 10.65
CA GLU A 148 -17.25 -7.30 10.05
C GLU A 148 -16.73 -8.30 9.00
N PHE A 149 -15.92 -7.81 8.05
CA PHE A 149 -15.33 -8.62 6.99
C PHE A 149 -14.48 -9.78 7.54
N THR A 150 -13.62 -9.52 8.52
CA THR A 150 -12.77 -10.55 9.14
C THR A 150 -13.59 -11.65 9.81
N ARG A 151 -14.70 -11.28 10.45
CA ARG A 151 -15.53 -12.23 11.20
C ARG A 151 -16.55 -12.97 10.35
N MET A 152 -17.05 -12.32 9.28
CA MET A 152 -18.18 -12.82 8.49
C MET A 152 -17.75 -13.54 7.21
N ASN A 153 -16.51 -13.33 6.71
CA ASN A 153 -16.06 -14.09 5.53
C ASN A 153 -16.14 -15.60 5.79
N ASP A 154 -16.66 -16.34 4.82
CA ASP A 154 -16.94 -17.77 4.93
C ASP A 154 -15.70 -18.67 4.84
N VAL A 155 -14.63 -18.19 4.22
CA VAL A 155 -13.33 -18.89 4.15
C VAL A 155 -12.50 -18.80 5.42
N LYS A 156 -12.91 -17.95 6.38
CA LYS A 156 -12.27 -17.77 7.70
C LYS A 156 -10.78 -17.40 7.65
N ILE A 157 -10.39 -16.67 6.63
CA ILE A 157 -9.05 -16.10 6.52
C ILE A 157 -9.10 -14.64 6.98
N THR A 158 -8.28 -14.29 7.97
CA THR A 158 -8.06 -12.90 8.38
C THR A 158 -7.22 -12.20 7.32
N PRO A 159 -7.61 -11.01 6.83
CA PRO A 159 -6.76 -10.22 5.95
C PRO A 159 -5.36 -10.06 6.52
N GLN A 160 -4.33 -10.22 5.69
CA GLN A 160 -2.96 -9.99 6.12
C GLN A 160 -2.66 -8.48 6.23
N ILE A 161 -3.24 -7.71 5.34
CA ILE A 161 -3.03 -6.25 5.20
C ILE A 161 -4.39 -5.55 5.12
N ASN A 162 -4.46 -4.35 5.67
CA ASN A 162 -5.41 -3.32 5.27
C ASN A 162 -4.64 -2.05 4.88
N GLN A 163 -4.64 -1.72 3.58
CA GLN A 163 -3.97 -0.53 3.06
C GLN A 163 -4.93 0.66 3.09
N ILE A 164 -4.65 1.65 3.93
CA ILE A 164 -5.52 2.81 4.17
C ILE A 164 -4.73 4.12 4.12
N GLU A 165 -5.41 5.26 3.95
CA GLU A 165 -4.79 6.56 4.09
C GLU A 165 -4.25 6.74 5.51
N ILE A 166 -2.92 6.94 5.64
CA ILE A 166 -2.30 7.34 6.89
C ILE A 166 -1.20 8.36 6.60
N ASN A 167 -1.36 9.56 7.13
CA ASN A 167 -0.40 10.65 7.05
C ASN A 167 -0.54 11.54 8.31
N PRO A 168 0.29 12.58 8.51
CA PRO A 168 0.21 13.43 9.70
C PRO A 168 -1.15 14.10 9.95
N TRP A 169 -1.96 14.30 8.89
CA TRP A 169 -3.28 14.92 8.96
C TRP A 169 -4.42 13.93 9.25
N ASN A 170 -4.23 12.67 8.84
CA ASN A 170 -5.18 11.57 9.04
C ASN A 170 -4.44 10.38 9.65
N GLN A 171 -4.27 10.40 10.97
CA GLN A 171 -3.38 9.48 11.66
C GLN A 171 -3.99 8.12 11.97
N ARG A 172 -5.30 7.95 11.83
CA ARG A 172 -6.03 6.69 11.98
C ARG A 172 -5.76 5.95 13.30
N LYS A 173 -5.52 6.69 14.40
CA LYS A 173 -5.14 6.09 15.70
C LYS A 173 -6.12 5.03 16.20
N SER A 174 -7.42 5.31 16.09
CA SER A 174 -8.47 4.36 16.49
C SER A 174 -8.45 3.10 15.62
N ASP A 175 -8.32 3.26 14.30
CA ASP A 175 -8.27 2.12 13.38
C ASP A 175 -7.05 1.25 13.63
N LEU A 176 -5.87 1.85 13.87
CA LEU A 176 -4.64 1.10 14.14
C LEU A 176 -4.76 0.21 15.39
N ALA A 177 -5.43 0.67 16.45
CA ALA A 177 -5.68 -0.16 17.62
C ALA A 177 -6.54 -1.41 17.30
N TRP A 178 -7.48 -1.29 16.35
CA TRP A 178 -8.27 -2.43 15.88
C TRP A 178 -7.47 -3.33 14.93
N HIS A 179 -6.60 -2.78 14.09
CA HIS A 179 -5.68 -3.55 13.26
C HIS A 179 -4.79 -4.43 14.13
N GLU A 180 -4.18 -3.87 15.17
CA GLU A 180 -3.35 -4.61 16.11
C GLU A 180 -4.14 -5.74 16.79
N LYS A 181 -5.34 -5.43 17.30
CA LYS A 181 -6.21 -6.40 17.99
C LYS A 181 -6.61 -7.60 17.11
N TYR A 182 -6.79 -7.36 15.80
CA TYR A 182 -7.18 -8.39 14.84
C TYR A 182 -5.98 -8.98 14.08
N HIS A 183 -4.76 -8.56 14.42
CA HIS A 183 -3.53 -8.97 13.73
C HIS A 183 -3.56 -8.71 12.23
N VAL A 184 -4.19 -7.62 11.79
CA VAL A 184 -4.18 -7.12 10.42
C VAL A 184 -3.12 -6.03 10.33
N GLN A 185 -2.14 -6.18 9.45
CA GLN A 185 -1.10 -5.17 9.29
C GLN A 185 -1.64 -3.94 8.58
N ALA A 186 -1.42 -2.75 9.15
CA ALA A 186 -1.74 -1.50 8.50
C ALA A 186 -0.65 -1.10 7.50
N GLU A 187 -1.05 -0.68 6.31
CA GLU A 187 -0.18 -0.11 5.28
C GLU A 187 -0.71 1.28 4.87
N ALA A 188 0.18 2.25 4.80
CA ALA A 188 -0.16 3.65 4.51
C ALA A 188 -0.01 3.96 3.01
N TRP A 189 -1.12 4.28 2.34
CA TRP A 189 -1.04 5.02 1.09
C TRP A 189 -1.03 6.53 1.36
N ALA A 190 -0.48 7.33 0.41
CA ALA A 190 -0.29 8.77 0.51
C ALA A 190 0.34 9.24 1.85
N PRO A 191 1.50 8.71 2.27
CA PRO A 191 2.15 9.11 3.52
C PRO A 191 2.46 10.61 3.57
N PHE A 192 2.62 11.23 2.41
CA PHE A 192 2.90 12.66 2.27
C PHE A 192 1.65 13.50 1.96
N ALA A 193 0.43 12.92 2.02
CA ALA A 193 -0.82 13.58 1.65
C ALA A 193 -0.74 14.34 0.30
N GLU A 194 0.10 13.88 -0.65
CA GLU A 194 0.42 14.58 -1.92
C GLU A 194 0.87 16.05 -1.74
N GLY A 195 1.47 16.37 -0.59
CA GLY A 195 1.91 17.72 -0.23
C GLY A 195 0.78 18.64 0.21
N ARG A 196 -0.44 18.15 0.36
CA ARG A 196 -1.59 18.95 0.82
C ARG A 196 -1.36 19.50 2.24
N HIS A 197 -2.05 20.58 2.56
CA HIS A 197 -1.93 21.28 3.83
C HIS A 197 -0.49 21.65 4.17
N ASP A 198 0.28 22.04 3.13
CA ASP A 198 1.68 22.50 3.26
C ASP A 198 2.60 21.52 4.02
N LEU A 199 2.38 20.20 3.85
CA LEU A 199 3.08 19.15 4.60
C LEU A 199 4.59 19.35 4.63
N PHE A 200 5.20 19.66 3.48
CA PHE A 200 6.67 19.77 3.37
C PHE A 200 7.24 21.07 3.96
N THR A 201 6.39 22.02 4.32
CA THR A 201 6.77 23.31 4.94
C THR A 201 6.10 23.51 6.30
N ASN A 202 5.42 22.51 6.83
CA ASN A 202 4.80 22.56 8.14
C ASN A 202 5.85 22.86 9.23
N PRO A 203 5.65 23.88 10.09
CA PRO A 203 6.67 24.30 11.06
C PRO A 203 7.09 23.19 12.04
N VAL A 204 6.15 22.35 12.51
CA VAL A 204 6.43 21.24 13.45
C VAL A 204 7.30 20.20 12.78
N LEU A 205 6.92 19.76 11.56
CA LEU A 205 7.67 18.76 10.82
C LEU A 205 9.04 19.29 10.40
N SER A 206 9.14 20.57 10.03
CA SER A 206 10.40 21.22 9.65
C SER A 206 11.37 21.35 10.82
N GLU A 207 10.90 21.74 12.03
CA GLU A 207 11.71 21.78 13.25
C GLU A 207 12.33 20.41 13.58
N ILE A 208 11.51 19.35 13.50
CA ILE A 208 11.97 17.98 13.74
C ILE A 208 12.98 17.55 12.66
N ALA A 209 12.70 17.86 11.40
CA ALA A 209 13.58 17.53 10.28
C ALA A 209 14.96 18.22 10.42
N GLU A 210 15.00 19.48 10.77
CA GLU A 210 16.24 20.24 11.01
C GLU A 210 17.07 19.62 12.14
N LYS A 211 16.42 19.30 13.26
CA LYS A 211 17.07 18.66 14.42
C LYS A 211 17.78 17.35 14.07
N HIS A 212 17.16 16.54 13.23
CA HIS A 212 17.71 15.25 12.78
C HIS A 212 18.57 15.36 11.52
N GLN A 213 18.73 16.55 10.92
CA GLN A 213 19.42 16.76 9.63
C GLN A 213 18.80 15.88 8.52
N LYS A 214 17.47 15.78 8.52
CA LYS A 214 16.66 14.99 7.58
C LYS A 214 15.66 15.89 6.86
N SER A 215 15.06 15.38 5.78
CA SER A 215 13.92 16.07 5.16
C SER A 215 12.61 15.78 5.90
N VAL A 216 11.61 16.62 5.69
CA VAL A 216 10.25 16.39 6.22
C VAL A 216 9.70 15.02 5.73
N GLY A 217 9.98 14.64 4.49
CA GLY A 217 9.59 13.32 3.96
C GLY A 217 10.19 12.17 4.77
N GLN A 218 11.47 12.26 5.12
CA GLN A 218 12.13 11.26 5.95
C GLN A 218 11.55 11.21 7.37
N VAL A 219 11.22 12.36 7.96
CA VAL A 219 10.55 12.43 9.27
C VAL A 219 9.20 11.72 9.24
N VAL A 220 8.37 11.99 8.22
CA VAL A 220 7.05 11.36 8.08
C VAL A 220 7.16 9.85 7.88
N LEU A 221 8.09 9.39 7.04
CA LEU A 221 8.30 7.95 6.85
C LEU A 221 8.80 7.29 8.14
N ARG A 222 9.75 7.90 8.84
CA ARG A 222 10.24 7.40 10.13
C ARG A 222 9.13 7.32 11.18
N TRP A 223 8.28 8.35 11.26
CA TRP A 223 7.13 8.38 12.14
C TRP A 223 6.17 7.20 11.86
N LEU A 224 5.87 6.89 10.60
CA LEU A 224 5.05 5.72 10.23
C LEU A 224 5.73 4.41 10.66
N MET A 225 7.04 4.28 10.41
CA MET A 225 7.81 3.08 10.81
C MET A 225 7.75 2.84 12.32
N GLN A 226 7.91 3.89 13.14
CA GLN A 226 7.87 3.77 14.60
C GLN A 226 6.47 3.46 15.13
N ARG A 227 5.43 3.72 14.34
CA ARG A 227 4.05 3.30 14.63
C ARG A 227 3.72 1.89 14.15
N GLY A 228 4.70 1.13 13.64
CA GLY A 228 4.48 -0.21 13.11
C GLY A 228 3.71 -0.25 11.78
N VAL A 229 3.63 0.88 11.05
CA VAL A 229 2.91 0.98 9.79
C VAL A 229 3.88 0.75 8.62
N VAL A 230 3.47 -0.03 7.61
CA VAL A 230 4.15 -0.08 6.31
C VAL A 230 3.81 1.18 5.53
N ALA A 231 4.76 1.77 4.83
CA ALA A 231 4.51 3.00 4.07
C ALA A 231 4.89 2.85 2.59
N LEU A 232 4.08 3.45 1.72
CA LEU A 232 4.33 3.48 0.27
C LEU A 232 4.73 4.89 -0.16
N ALA A 233 6.02 5.08 -0.46
CA ALA A 233 6.52 6.33 -0.98
C ALA A 233 6.61 6.28 -2.51
N LYS A 234 6.27 7.39 -3.19
CA LYS A 234 6.39 7.55 -4.64
C LYS A 234 7.39 8.64 -5.00
N SER A 235 8.22 8.36 -5.97
CA SER A 235 9.01 9.38 -6.66
C SER A 235 9.46 8.86 -8.03
N THR A 236 9.56 9.75 -9.03
CA THR A 236 10.24 9.45 -10.30
C THR A 236 11.70 9.90 -10.31
N LYS A 237 12.18 10.49 -9.20
CA LYS A 237 13.53 11.01 -9.05
C LYS A 237 14.40 10.04 -8.23
N PRO A 238 15.48 9.46 -8.80
CA PRO A 238 16.33 8.49 -8.11
C PRO A 238 16.96 9.02 -6.82
N GLU A 239 17.29 10.32 -6.77
CA GLU A 239 17.82 10.94 -5.56
C GLU A 239 16.80 10.94 -4.41
N ARG A 240 15.51 11.19 -4.69
CA ARG A 240 14.45 11.13 -3.68
C ARG A 240 14.12 9.69 -3.28
N MET A 241 14.24 8.73 -4.20
CA MET A 241 14.09 7.31 -3.87
C MET A 241 15.11 6.90 -2.80
N ARG A 242 16.38 7.26 -3.00
CA ARG A 242 17.46 7.00 -2.02
C ARG A 242 17.26 7.78 -0.72
N GLU A 243 16.84 9.04 -0.81
CA GLU A 243 16.52 9.86 0.37
C GLU A 243 15.42 9.21 1.22
N ASN A 244 14.32 8.79 0.62
CA ASN A 244 13.20 8.14 1.33
C ASN A 244 13.63 6.84 2.04
N LEU A 245 14.60 6.10 1.50
CA LEU A 245 15.15 4.89 2.12
C LEU A 245 16.11 5.18 3.28
N ASN A 246 16.69 6.38 3.33
CA ASN A 246 17.64 6.77 4.38
C ASN A 246 16.93 7.25 5.66
N ILE A 247 16.13 6.35 6.25
CA ILE A 247 15.28 6.62 7.44
C ILE A 247 15.53 5.65 8.59
N PHE A 248 16.49 4.75 8.44
CA PHE A 248 16.76 3.70 9.44
C PHE A 248 17.92 4.05 10.38
N ASP A 249 18.57 5.21 10.18
CA ASP A 249 19.75 5.68 10.90
C ASP A 249 19.41 6.73 11.99
N PHE A 250 18.15 7.05 12.22
CA PHE A 250 17.69 7.96 13.26
C PHE A 250 16.37 7.49 13.87
N GLU A 251 16.02 8.04 15.02
CA GLU A 251 14.79 7.76 15.74
C GLU A 251 14.14 9.06 16.22
N LEU A 252 12.81 9.15 16.09
CA LEU A 252 12.03 10.24 16.66
C LEU A 252 11.82 9.98 18.14
N ALA A 253 12.10 10.98 18.99
CA ALA A 253 11.81 10.92 20.42
C ALA A 253 10.30 10.93 20.69
N ASP A 254 9.88 10.42 21.85
CA ASP A 254 8.46 10.41 22.25
C ASP A 254 7.83 11.81 22.15
N THR A 255 8.56 12.85 22.58
CA THR A 255 8.10 14.25 22.50
C THR A 255 7.91 14.73 21.05
N GLU A 256 8.64 14.20 20.09
CA GLU A 256 8.48 14.51 18.66
C GLU A 256 7.31 13.73 18.08
N MET A 257 7.14 12.47 18.48
CA MET A 257 5.96 11.67 18.17
C MET A 257 4.68 12.35 18.68
N ASP A 258 4.70 12.91 19.90
CA ASP A 258 3.57 13.65 20.49
C ASP A 258 3.28 14.95 19.70
N LYS A 259 4.31 15.71 19.32
CA LYS A 259 4.13 16.91 18.49
C LYS A 259 3.49 16.58 17.14
N ILE A 260 3.91 15.48 16.48
CA ILE A 260 3.29 15.03 15.23
C ILE A 260 1.85 14.57 15.51
N ALA A 261 1.61 13.94 16.66
CA ALA A 261 0.28 13.48 17.05
C ALA A 261 -0.76 14.62 17.17
N GLU A 262 -0.32 15.85 17.48
CA GLU A 262 -1.18 17.03 17.56
C GLU A 262 -1.63 17.55 16.18
N LEU A 263 -0.96 17.13 15.09
CA LEU A 263 -1.31 17.53 13.73
C LEU A 263 -2.54 16.79 13.16
N ASP A 264 -3.08 15.80 13.88
CA ASP A 264 -4.17 14.93 13.44
C ASP A 264 -5.48 15.70 13.25
N MET A 265 -5.87 15.92 12.01
CA MET A 265 -7.15 16.54 11.63
C MET A 265 -8.32 15.56 11.71
N LYS A 266 -8.04 14.26 11.77
CA LYS A 266 -9.01 13.15 11.80
C LYS A 266 -9.93 13.08 10.56
N GLU A 267 -9.48 13.68 9.50
CA GLU A 267 -10.21 13.76 8.23
C GLU A 267 -9.29 13.34 7.09
N SER A 268 -9.86 12.75 6.05
CA SER A 268 -9.11 12.42 4.84
C SER A 268 -8.63 13.69 4.16
N ALA A 269 -7.37 13.70 3.73
CA ALA A 269 -6.85 14.76 2.87
C ALA A 269 -7.41 14.69 1.43
N PHE A 270 -8.16 13.62 1.07
CA PHE A 270 -8.62 13.35 -0.29
C PHE A 270 -10.14 13.33 -0.40
N PHE A 271 -10.79 12.33 0.17
CA PHE A 271 -12.25 12.15 0.16
C PHE A 271 -12.70 11.15 1.26
N ASP A 272 -13.97 11.23 1.62
CA ASP A 272 -14.59 10.29 2.55
C ASP A 272 -15.17 9.09 1.78
N HIS A 273 -14.71 7.88 2.09
CA HIS A 273 -15.25 6.64 1.52
C HIS A 273 -16.70 6.34 1.93
N HIS A 274 -17.26 7.07 2.90
CA HIS A 274 -18.65 6.97 3.30
C HIS A 274 -19.54 8.07 2.67
N ASP A 275 -18.97 9.04 1.94
CA ASP A 275 -19.77 10.01 1.19
C ASP A 275 -20.52 9.27 0.07
N PRO A 276 -21.89 9.31 0.05
CA PRO A 276 -22.66 8.64 -0.98
C PRO A 276 -22.26 9.01 -2.41
N LYS A 277 -21.82 10.24 -2.65
CA LYS A 277 -21.38 10.68 -3.98
C LYS A 277 -20.07 9.99 -4.40
N ILE A 278 -19.18 9.73 -3.46
CA ILE A 278 -17.95 8.99 -3.71
C ILE A 278 -18.24 7.51 -3.94
N VAL A 279 -19.16 6.94 -3.17
CA VAL A 279 -19.60 5.55 -3.36
C VAL A 279 -20.24 5.39 -4.75
N GLU A 280 -21.18 6.27 -5.12
CA GLU A 280 -21.81 6.28 -6.43
C GLU A 280 -20.77 6.39 -7.56
N TRP A 281 -19.81 7.33 -7.44
CA TRP A 281 -18.73 7.51 -8.40
C TRP A 281 -17.86 6.26 -8.58
N PHE A 282 -17.59 5.49 -7.53
CA PHE A 282 -16.90 4.22 -7.65
C PHE A 282 -17.74 3.15 -8.33
N LEU A 283 -19.04 3.08 -8.00
CA LEU A 283 -19.97 2.07 -8.52
C LEU A 283 -20.34 2.31 -9.98
N ASP A 284 -20.47 3.55 -10.42
CA ASP A 284 -20.71 3.90 -11.84
C ASP A 284 -19.64 3.32 -12.78
N ARG A 285 -18.43 3.10 -12.27
CA ARG A 285 -17.35 2.44 -13.04
C ARG A 285 -17.57 0.95 -13.25
N ILE A 286 -18.48 0.35 -12.52
CA ILE A 286 -18.89 -1.04 -12.70
C ILE A 286 -19.82 -1.15 -13.93
N GLU A 287 -20.69 -0.17 -14.14
CA GLU A 287 -21.74 -0.21 -15.14
C GLU A 287 -21.29 0.21 -16.56
N THR A 288 -20.11 0.79 -16.69
CA THR A 288 -19.58 1.33 -17.95
C THR A 288 -18.76 0.34 -18.82
N LYS A 289 -18.92 -0.98 -18.61
CA LYS A 289 -18.30 -2.00 -19.48
C LYS A 289 -19.29 -2.91 -20.16
#